data_66d64dedf4617db14413190ed1543929
#
_entry.id   66d64dedf4617db14413190ed1543929
#
_cell.length_a   1.000
_cell.length_b   1.000
_cell.length_c   1.000
_cell.angle_alpha   90.00
_cell.angle_beta   90.00
_cell.angle_gamma   90.00
#
_symmetry.space_group_name_H-M   'P 1'
#
loop_
_entity.id
_entity.type
_entity.pdbx_description
1 polymer ?
#
loop_
_entity_poly.entity_id
_entity_poly.type
_entity_poly.pdbx_seq_one_letter_code
_entity_poly.pdbx_strand_id
1 'polypeptide(L)'
;MFDSLSNKLEGAFKVLKGHGKITEINVAETLKEVRRALLDADVNFKIAKEFTNTVKEKAIGAKVLTSLEPGQLMIKIVKDELTELMGSSVEEINLSSKPAVILMSGLQGSGKTTFSGKLAHYLKNKKQKNPILVACDVYRPAAINQLNVIGEQIGVEVYSDLEEKNPVKIAKKAIADAKQKNKDLVIIDTAGRLAVDEVMMNEISDIHSAISPDETLFVVDSMTGQDAVNTAKVFHDKLNFDGVILTKLDGDTRGGAALSIKSVVDKPIKFIGTGEKMEALDIFYPERMADRILGMGDVVSLVERAQEQFDQDQARKINKKIAKNQFGFDDFLSQIQQVKKMGNMKDLIGMIPGAGKMIGDIDINDDAFKHIEVIIGSMTPKERSQPAILNHSRKNRIAKGAGRDINEVNQLIKQFNQMSKMMKMMQGGKGKQMMQMFQGLK
;
A
#
# COMPACT_ATOMS: atom_id res chain seq x y z
N MET A 1 -1.99 -7.61 3.35
CA MET A 1 -0.68 -7.06 3.76
C MET A 1 -0.40 -7.50 5.19
N PHE A 2 0.67 -8.22 5.46
CA PHE A 2 1.10 -8.73 6.78
C PHE A 2 0.13 -9.66 7.53
N ASP A 3 -0.89 -10.21 6.88
CA ASP A 3 -1.96 -10.97 7.55
C ASP A 3 -1.44 -12.17 8.35
N SER A 4 -0.44 -12.89 7.82
CA SER A 4 0.16 -14.03 8.51
C SER A 4 0.90 -13.62 9.78
N LEU A 5 1.72 -12.56 9.69
CA LEU A 5 2.48 -12.03 10.85
C LEU A 5 1.54 -11.45 11.90
N SER A 6 0.57 -10.63 11.48
CA SER A 6 -0.41 -10.01 12.38
C SER A 6 -1.19 -11.03 13.18
N ASN A 7 -1.69 -12.09 12.53
CA ASN A 7 -2.44 -13.15 13.20
C ASN A 7 -1.61 -13.89 14.25
N LYS A 8 -0.33 -14.17 13.95
CA LYS A 8 0.59 -14.85 14.89
C LYS A 8 0.93 -13.96 16.08
N LEU A 9 1.23 -12.67 15.84
CA LEU A 9 1.50 -11.72 16.92
C LEU A 9 0.28 -11.50 17.80
N GLU A 10 -0.90 -11.37 17.21
CA GLU A 10 -2.13 -11.27 17.98
C GLU A 10 -2.36 -12.50 18.86
N GLY A 11 -2.09 -13.71 18.32
CA GLY A 11 -2.12 -14.95 19.09
C GLY A 11 -1.20 -14.91 20.30
N ALA A 12 0.04 -14.47 20.12
CA ALA A 12 1.02 -14.33 21.19
C ALA A 12 0.55 -13.34 22.28
N PHE A 13 -0.06 -12.22 21.90
CA PHE A 13 -0.54 -11.22 22.87
C PHE A 13 -1.86 -11.56 23.54
N LYS A 14 -2.70 -12.47 22.97
CA LYS A 14 -3.92 -12.95 23.64
C LYS A 14 -3.64 -13.61 24.98
N VAL A 15 -2.54 -14.33 25.07
CA VAL A 15 -2.10 -14.99 26.31
C VAL A 15 -1.87 -13.93 27.40
N LEU A 16 -1.25 -12.78 27.06
CA LEU A 16 -1.02 -11.70 28.02
C LEU A 16 -2.28 -10.93 28.43
N LYS A 17 -3.23 -10.75 27.52
CA LYS A 17 -4.50 -10.03 27.79
C LYS A 17 -5.42 -10.78 28.76
N GLY A 18 -5.30 -12.11 28.85
CA GLY A 18 -6.13 -12.96 29.71
C GLY A 18 -5.66 -13.09 31.15
N HIS A 19 -4.44 -12.63 31.46
CA HIS A 19 -3.87 -12.75 32.82
C HIS A 19 -3.92 -11.41 33.57
N GLY A 20 -4.63 -11.36 34.67
CA GLY A 20 -4.69 -10.16 35.54
C GLY A 20 -3.37 -9.81 36.23
N LYS A 21 -2.40 -10.75 36.24
CA LYS A 21 -1.01 -10.52 36.64
C LYS A 21 -0.08 -11.17 35.62
N ILE A 22 0.85 -10.38 35.08
CA ILE A 22 1.91 -10.87 34.18
C ILE A 22 3.15 -11.18 35.01
N THR A 23 3.72 -12.36 34.78
CA THR A 23 4.98 -12.82 35.41
C THR A 23 6.13 -12.75 34.41
N GLU A 24 7.38 -12.80 34.88
CA GLU A 24 8.54 -12.89 33.98
C GLU A 24 8.47 -14.11 33.05
N ILE A 25 7.88 -15.22 33.53
CA ILE A 25 7.68 -16.44 32.75
C ILE A 25 6.74 -16.17 31.58
N ASN A 26 5.58 -15.52 31.83
CA ASN A 26 4.61 -15.17 30.78
C ASN A 26 5.21 -14.21 29.74
N VAL A 27 6.02 -13.25 30.17
CA VAL A 27 6.75 -12.34 29.26
C VAL A 27 7.72 -13.12 28.40
N ALA A 28 8.51 -14.03 28.99
CA ALA A 28 9.48 -14.83 28.26
C ALA A 28 8.81 -15.78 27.25
N GLU A 29 7.69 -16.40 27.62
CA GLU A 29 6.90 -17.26 26.73
C GLU A 29 6.32 -16.44 25.56
N THR A 30 5.73 -15.29 25.85
CA THR A 30 5.19 -14.41 24.80
C THR A 30 6.28 -13.96 23.83
N LEU A 31 7.45 -13.55 24.34
CA LEU A 31 8.57 -13.13 23.50
C LEU A 31 9.15 -14.28 22.67
N LYS A 32 9.05 -15.52 23.16
CA LYS A 32 9.41 -16.70 22.38
C LYS A 32 8.45 -16.88 21.18
N GLU A 33 7.15 -16.72 21.41
CA GLU A 33 6.16 -16.80 20.33
C GLU A 33 6.28 -15.61 19.35
N VAL A 34 6.56 -14.40 19.85
CA VAL A 34 6.87 -13.22 19.01
C VAL A 34 8.08 -13.50 18.12
N ARG A 35 9.17 -14.04 18.70
CA ARG A 35 10.37 -14.42 17.91
C ARG A 35 10.03 -15.45 16.85
N ARG A 36 9.24 -16.45 17.18
CA ARG A 36 8.80 -17.46 16.24
C ARG A 36 7.97 -16.86 15.11
N ALA A 37 7.04 -15.95 15.43
CA ALA A 37 6.24 -15.25 14.44
C ALA A 37 7.10 -14.43 13.47
N LEU A 38 8.14 -13.74 13.96
CA LEU A 38 9.10 -13.01 13.13
C LEU A 38 9.91 -13.94 12.22
N LEU A 39 10.38 -15.09 12.74
CA LEU A 39 11.12 -16.07 11.93
C LEU A 39 10.24 -16.70 10.86
N ASP A 40 9.00 -17.03 11.19
CA ASP A 40 8.01 -17.56 10.24
C ASP A 40 7.61 -16.51 9.17
N ALA A 41 7.86 -15.24 9.47
CA ALA A 41 7.70 -14.12 8.53
C ALA A 41 8.95 -13.83 7.69
N ASP A 42 9.93 -14.72 7.68
CA ASP A 42 11.23 -14.57 6.99
C ASP A 42 12.09 -13.41 7.50
N VAL A 43 11.93 -12.98 8.76
CA VAL A 43 12.84 -12.04 9.40
C VAL A 43 14.14 -12.76 9.75
N ASN A 44 15.30 -12.11 9.50
CA ASN A 44 16.59 -12.67 9.83
C ASN A 44 16.69 -13.06 11.31
N PHE A 45 17.23 -14.24 11.60
CA PHE A 45 17.34 -14.78 12.97
C PHE A 45 18.04 -13.83 13.95
N LYS A 46 19.12 -13.17 13.53
CA LYS A 46 19.86 -12.23 14.37
C LYS A 46 18.98 -11.03 14.74
N ILE A 47 18.28 -10.47 13.75
CA ILE A 47 17.35 -9.34 13.94
C ILE A 47 16.20 -9.74 14.87
N ALA A 48 15.56 -10.89 14.63
CA ALA A 48 14.46 -11.36 15.47
C ALA A 48 14.91 -11.63 16.93
N LYS A 49 16.15 -12.11 17.13
CA LYS A 49 16.74 -12.31 18.47
C LYS A 49 17.04 -10.97 19.16
N GLU A 50 17.67 -10.03 18.46
CA GLU A 50 17.99 -8.69 19.00
C GLU A 50 16.70 -7.97 19.37
N PHE A 51 15.71 -7.93 18.48
CA PHE A 51 14.40 -7.36 18.72
C PHE A 51 13.75 -7.88 20.00
N THR A 52 13.66 -9.21 20.16
CA THR A 52 13.02 -9.78 21.36
C THR A 52 13.81 -9.55 22.64
N ASN A 53 15.14 -9.44 22.56
CA ASN A 53 15.98 -9.10 23.71
C ASN A 53 15.77 -7.63 24.13
N THR A 54 15.78 -6.69 23.18
CA THR A 54 15.51 -5.27 23.43
C THR A 54 14.11 -5.06 24.02
N VAL A 55 13.08 -5.71 23.46
CA VAL A 55 11.72 -5.68 24.03
C VAL A 55 11.71 -6.20 25.47
N LYS A 56 12.44 -7.28 25.77
CA LYS A 56 12.54 -7.83 27.13
C LYS A 56 13.17 -6.82 28.09
N GLU A 57 14.27 -6.21 27.70
CA GLU A 57 14.98 -5.20 28.53
C GLU A 57 14.10 -3.96 28.76
N LYS A 58 13.45 -3.44 27.72
CA LYS A 58 12.51 -2.31 27.82
C LYS A 58 11.30 -2.67 28.71
N ALA A 59 10.78 -3.89 28.64
CA ALA A 59 9.67 -4.35 29.48
C ALA A 59 10.06 -4.43 30.96
N ILE A 60 11.25 -4.91 31.28
CA ILE A 60 11.77 -4.95 32.65
C ILE A 60 12.00 -3.52 33.17
N GLY A 61 12.65 -2.65 32.39
CA GLY A 61 12.90 -1.26 32.73
C GLY A 61 11.64 -0.43 32.93
N ALA A 62 10.60 -0.66 32.13
CA ALA A 62 9.30 0.00 32.25
C ALA A 62 8.42 -0.59 33.38
N LYS A 63 8.92 -1.57 34.16
CA LYS A 63 8.16 -2.22 35.23
C LYS A 63 6.79 -2.77 34.78
N VAL A 64 6.74 -3.41 33.60
CA VAL A 64 5.52 -4.00 33.03
C VAL A 64 4.81 -4.90 34.02
N LEU A 65 5.56 -5.66 34.83
CA LEU A 65 5.02 -6.61 35.83
C LEU A 65 4.25 -5.93 36.97
N THR A 66 4.50 -4.63 37.21
CA THR A 66 3.85 -3.85 38.27
C THR A 66 2.83 -2.85 37.75
N SER A 67 2.64 -2.81 36.43
CA SER A 67 1.64 -1.93 35.77
C SER A 67 0.20 -2.38 36.05
N LEU A 68 -0.74 -1.45 36.08
CA LEU A 68 -2.18 -1.74 36.14
C LEU A 68 -2.68 -2.41 34.84
N GLU A 69 -2.06 -2.11 33.71
CA GLU A 69 -2.41 -2.66 32.39
C GLU A 69 -1.16 -3.22 31.68
N PRO A 70 -0.56 -4.29 32.21
CA PRO A 70 0.74 -4.77 31.74
C PRO A 70 0.70 -5.29 30.28
N GLY A 71 -0.44 -5.83 29.85
CA GLY A 71 -0.63 -6.29 28.47
C GLY A 71 -0.61 -5.14 27.45
N GLN A 72 -1.21 -4.00 27.77
CA GLN A 72 -1.21 -2.81 26.90
C GLN A 72 0.16 -2.17 26.83
N LEU A 73 0.85 -2.08 27.98
CA LEU A 73 2.22 -1.56 28.03
C LEU A 73 3.19 -2.42 27.22
N MET A 74 3.03 -3.75 27.27
CA MET A 74 3.84 -4.67 26.48
C MET A 74 3.60 -4.49 24.97
N ILE A 75 2.35 -4.36 24.54
CA ILE A 75 2.01 -4.09 23.13
C ILE A 75 2.61 -2.77 22.66
N LYS A 76 2.56 -1.74 23.51
CA LYS A 76 3.19 -0.44 23.21
C LYS A 76 4.69 -0.58 23.01
N ILE A 77 5.39 -1.28 23.91
CA ILE A 77 6.84 -1.51 23.79
C ILE A 77 7.17 -2.23 22.48
N VAL A 78 6.39 -3.25 22.11
CA VAL A 78 6.57 -3.98 20.84
C VAL A 78 6.29 -3.08 19.64
N LYS A 79 5.25 -2.22 19.68
CA LYS A 79 4.98 -1.24 18.64
C LYS A 79 6.15 -0.28 18.45
N ASP A 80 6.63 0.30 19.54
CA ASP A 80 7.72 1.28 19.52
C ASP A 80 8.99 0.63 18.93
N GLU A 81 9.30 -0.62 19.33
CA GLU A 81 10.45 -1.36 18.80
C GLU A 81 10.30 -1.76 17.34
N LEU A 82 9.09 -2.16 16.88
CA LEU A 82 8.82 -2.39 15.45
C LEU A 82 9.01 -1.12 14.63
N THR A 83 8.56 0.02 15.15
CA THR A 83 8.73 1.33 14.50
C THR A 83 10.22 1.68 14.36
N GLU A 84 11.01 1.47 15.43
CA GLU A 84 12.45 1.71 15.44
C GLU A 84 13.18 0.78 14.46
N LEU A 85 12.82 -0.50 14.43
CA LEU A 85 13.36 -1.48 13.49
C LEU A 85 13.16 -1.10 12.03
N MET A 86 12.01 -0.47 11.71
CA MET A 86 11.66 -0.04 10.36
C MET A 86 12.17 1.36 9.97
N GLY A 87 12.76 2.12 10.92
CA GLY A 87 13.43 3.39 10.61
C GLY A 87 12.95 4.62 11.38
N SER A 88 12.05 4.48 12.35
CA SER A 88 11.56 5.52 13.28
C SER A 88 10.80 6.68 12.65
N SER A 89 11.29 7.26 11.55
CA SER A 89 10.74 8.45 10.88
C SER A 89 10.56 8.23 9.39
N VAL A 90 9.75 9.09 8.80
CA VAL A 90 9.58 9.17 7.35
C VAL A 90 10.76 9.93 6.76
N GLU A 91 11.36 9.37 5.72
CA GLU A 91 12.44 10.02 4.97
C GLU A 91 11.93 10.49 3.62
N GLU A 92 12.03 11.81 3.37
CA GLU A 92 11.62 12.40 2.10
C GLU A 92 12.65 12.12 1.00
N ILE A 93 12.16 12.13 -0.24
CA ILE A 93 13.01 12.03 -1.44
C ILE A 93 13.69 13.39 -1.70
N ASN A 94 14.96 13.35 -2.09
CA ASN A 94 15.70 14.55 -2.42
C ASN A 94 15.35 15.08 -3.83
N LEU A 95 14.73 16.24 -3.90
CA LEU A 95 14.30 16.92 -5.13
C LEU A 95 14.83 18.35 -5.19
N SER A 96 16.00 18.61 -4.64
CA SER A 96 16.54 19.97 -4.49
C SER A 96 17.09 20.54 -5.80
N SER A 97 17.60 19.71 -6.71
CA SER A 97 18.17 20.12 -8.00
C SER A 97 17.10 20.41 -9.06
N LYS A 98 17.50 21.09 -10.14
CA LYS A 98 16.65 21.38 -11.32
C LYS A 98 17.41 21.10 -12.61
N PRO A 99 17.08 20.03 -13.35
CA PRO A 99 16.20 18.94 -12.92
C PRO A 99 16.83 18.11 -11.81
N ALA A 100 16.01 17.63 -10.87
CA ALA A 100 16.40 16.58 -9.95
C ALA A 100 16.48 15.24 -10.71
N VAL A 101 17.48 14.42 -10.43
CA VAL A 101 17.72 13.16 -11.13
C VAL A 101 17.57 12.00 -10.17
N ILE A 102 16.62 11.10 -10.46
CA ILE A 102 16.37 9.89 -9.72
C ILE A 102 16.82 8.68 -10.54
N LEU A 103 17.67 7.85 -9.96
CA LEU A 103 18.11 6.59 -10.57
C LEU A 103 17.37 5.41 -9.92
N MET A 104 16.66 4.63 -10.73
CA MET A 104 15.97 3.41 -10.29
C MET A 104 16.87 2.20 -10.49
N SER A 105 17.15 1.45 -9.42
CA SER A 105 18.02 0.27 -9.44
C SER A 105 17.31 -0.97 -8.87
N GLY A 106 17.76 -2.17 -9.22
CA GLY A 106 17.20 -3.44 -8.70
C GLY A 106 17.15 -4.55 -9.75
N LEU A 107 16.75 -5.76 -9.32
CA LEU A 107 16.68 -6.94 -10.18
C LEU A 107 15.54 -6.89 -11.20
N GLN A 108 15.59 -7.77 -12.20
CA GLN A 108 14.48 -7.99 -13.13
C GLN A 108 13.24 -8.50 -12.37
N GLY A 109 12.07 -7.99 -12.74
CA GLY A 109 10.81 -8.39 -12.07
C GLY A 109 10.57 -7.73 -10.73
N SER A 110 11.50 -6.92 -10.20
CA SER A 110 11.29 -6.17 -8.96
C SER A 110 10.26 -5.03 -9.08
N GLY A 111 9.82 -4.71 -10.30
CA GLY A 111 8.82 -3.66 -10.54
C GLY A 111 9.36 -2.27 -10.83
N LYS A 112 10.67 -2.11 -11.14
CA LYS A 112 11.30 -0.80 -11.45
C LYS A 112 10.51 0.03 -12.46
N THR A 113 10.28 -0.49 -13.65
CA THR A 113 9.60 0.21 -14.75
C THR A 113 8.20 0.69 -14.34
N THR A 114 7.42 -0.21 -13.72
CA THR A 114 6.08 0.15 -13.23
C THR A 114 6.16 1.19 -12.10
N PHE A 115 7.13 1.04 -11.20
CA PHE A 115 7.29 1.98 -10.09
C PHE A 115 7.84 3.33 -10.53
N SER A 116 8.69 3.39 -11.57
CA SER A 116 9.12 4.65 -12.21
C SER A 116 7.90 5.46 -12.67
N GLY A 117 6.92 4.80 -13.30
CA GLY A 117 5.66 5.43 -13.68
C GLY A 117 4.82 5.89 -12.48
N LYS A 118 4.67 5.05 -11.46
CA LYS A 118 3.94 5.41 -10.23
C LYS A 118 4.57 6.60 -9.53
N LEU A 119 5.90 6.62 -9.42
CA LEU A 119 6.65 7.70 -8.79
C LEU A 119 6.50 9.00 -9.60
N ALA A 120 6.59 8.94 -10.93
CA ALA A 120 6.35 10.08 -11.81
C ALA A 120 4.91 10.63 -11.64
N HIS A 121 3.92 9.74 -11.63
CA HIS A 121 2.51 10.09 -11.39
C HIS A 121 2.31 10.77 -10.03
N TYR A 122 2.87 10.19 -8.97
CA TYR A 122 2.81 10.74 -7.62
C TYR A 122 3.46 12.14 -7.54
N LEU A 123 4.69 12.29 -8.04
CA LEU A 123 5.43 13.55 -7.96
C LEU A 123 4.80 14.65 -8.83
N LYS A 124 4.22 14.29 -9.98
CA LYS A 124 3.46 15.20 -10.83
C LYS A 124 2.22 15.73 -10.11
N ASN A 125 1.40 14.84 -9.55
CA ASN A 125 0.09 15.21 -9.00
C ASN A 125 0.15 15.76 -7.58
N LYS A 126 1.05 15.24 -6.73
CA LYS A 126 1.15 15.60 -5.32
C LYS A 126 2.21 16.66 -5.02
N LYS A 127 3.32 16.66 -5.76
CA LYS A 127 4.44 17.58 -5.55
C LYS A 127 4.55 18.61 -6.68
N GLN A 128 3.58 18.64 -7.64
CA GLN A 128 3.50 19.61 -8.75
C GLN A 128 4.78 19.64 -9.61
N LYS A 129 5.46 18.48 -9.75
CA LYS A 129 6.66 18.34 -10.57
C LYS A 129 6.32 18.14 -12.04
N ASN A 130 7.23 18.52 -12.95
CA ASN A 130 7.16 18.27 -14.38
C ASN A 130 8.18 17.19 -14.79
N PRO A 131 7.86 15.89 -14.57
CA PRO A 131 8.81 14.81 -14.77
C PRO A 131 9.00 14.46 -16.26
N ILE A 132 10.14 13.81 -16.53
CA ILE A 132 10.41 13.02 -17.72
C ILE A 132 10.90 11.64 -17.28
N LEU A 133 10.39 10.57 -17.92
CA LEU A 133 10.86 9.20 -17.73
C LEU A 133 11.96 8.89 -18.76
N VAL A 134 12.97 8.13 -18.39
CA VAL A 134 14.10 7.77 -19.29
C VAL A 134 14.24 6.26 -19.36
N ALA A 135 14.15 5.72 -20.57
CA ALA A 135 14.29 4.28 -20.84
C ALA A 135 15.76 3.89 -21.05
N CYS A 136 16.44 3.39 -20.01
CA CYS A 136 17.81 2.91 -20.08
C CYS A 136 17.94 1.36 -20.11
N ASP A 137 16.83 0.61 -20.19
CA ASP A 137 16.88 -0.85 -20.44
C ASP A 137 17.04 -1.16 -21.92
N VAL A 138 18.26 -1.02 -22.41
CA VAL A 138 18.61 -1.19 -23.83
C VAL A 138 18.57 -2.65 -24.30
N TYR A 139 18.51 -3.59 -23.37
CA TYR A 139 18.54 -5.04 -23.68
C TYR A 139 17.17 -5.61 -24.00
N ARG A 140 16.11 -4.91 -23.56
CA ARG A 140 14.73 -5.39 -23.69
C ARG A 140 13.83 -4.34 -24.37
N PRO A 141 13.65 -4.43 -25.70
CA PRO A 141 12.75 -3.51 -26.41
C PRO A 141 11.34 -3.47 -25.81
N ALA A 142 10.85 -4.59 -25.27
CA ALA A 142 9.57 -4.65 -24.61
C ALA A 142 9.50 -3.76 -23.33
N ALA A 143 10.60 -3.58 -22.60
CA ALA A 143 10.63 -2.70 -21.43
C ALA A 143 10.56 -1.22 -21.84
N ILE A 144 11.22 -0.83 -22.93
CA ILE A 144 11.11 0.52 -23.50
C ILE A 144 9.65 0.81 -23.90
N ASN A 145 9.03 -0.13 -24.64
CA ASN A 145 7.62 -0.01 -25.02
C ASN A 145 6.70 0.06 -23.80
N GLN A 146 6.95 -0.75 -22.76
CA GLN A 146 6.20 -0.70 -21.52
C GLN A 146 6.28 0.67 -20.85
N LEU A 147 7.47 1.25 -20.78
CA LEU A 147 7.66 2.58 -20.18
C LEU A 147 6.93 3.66 -20.99
N ASN A 148 6.95 3.58 -22.33
CA ASN A 148 6.20 4.47 -23.21
C ASN A 148 4.68 4.40 -22.96
N VAL A 149 4.12 3.20 -22.89
CA VAL A 149 2.69 2.99 -22.59
C VAL A 149 2.33 3.57 -21.21
N ILE A 150 3.18 3.37 -20.21
CA ILE A 150 2.99 3.95 -18.88
C ILE A 150 3.05 5.47 -18.95
N GLY A 151 4.03 6.05 -19.67
CA GLY A 151 4.15 7.49 -19.86
C GLY A 151 2.90 8.10 -20.50
N GLU A 152 2.37 7.49 -21.56
CA GLU A 152 1.11 7.90 -22.20
C GLU A 152 -0.06 7.85 -21.22
N GLN A 153 -0.19 6.76 -20.46
CA GLN A 153 -1.27 6.57 -19.48
C GLN A 153 -1.31 7.67 -18.41
N ILE A 154 -0.13 8.12 -17.94
CA ILE A 154 -0.02 9.14 -16.87
C ILE A 154 0.21 10.55 -17.42
N GLY A 155 0.29 10.70 -18.75
CA GLY A 155 0.57 11.97 -19.41
C GLY A 155 1.95 12.54 -19.07
N VAL A 156 2.98 11.68 -19.02
CA VAL A 156 4.38 12.03 -18.77
C VAL A 156 5.22 11.64 -19.98
N GLU A 157 6.06 12.56 -20.42
CA GLU A 157 6.96 12.32 -21.54
C GLU A 157 7.99 11.26 -21.21
N VAL A 158 8.32 10.40 -22.20
CA VAL A 158 9.35 9.38 -22.11
C VAL A 158 10.46 9.69 -23.11
N TYR A 159 11.70 9.76 -22.63
CA TYR A 159 12.89 9.82 -23.46
C TYR A 159 13.37 8.39 -23.74
N SER A 160 13.47 8.02 -25.00
CA SER A 160 14.03 6.75 -25.47
C SER A 160 14.88 6.97 -26.72
N ASP A 161 15.99 6.24 -26.84
CA ASP A 161 16.87 6.25 -28.00
C ASP A 161 17.10 4.79 -28.42
N LEU A 162 16.40 4.34 -29.46
CA LEU A 162 16.43 2.95 -29.90
C LEU A 162 17.74 2.57 -30.66
N GLU A 163 18.45 3.56 -31.16
CA GLU A 163 19.70 3.39 -31.92
C GLU A 163 20.91 3.31 -30.97
N GLU A 164 20.88 4.08 -29.88
CA GLU A 164 21.95 4.09 -28.89
C GLU A 164 21.86 2.83 -27.98
N LYS A 165 22.98 2.11 -27.86
CA LYS A 165 23.09 0.91 -27.02
C LYS A 165 23.82 1.14 -25.70
N ASN A 166 24.33 2.34 -25.49
CA ASN A 166 25.03 2.68 -24.26
C ASN A 166 24.10 3.45 -23.30
N PRO A 167 23.67 2.81 -22.19
CA PRO A 167 22.72 3.43 -21.25
C PRO A 167 23.26 4.70 -20.59
N VAL A 168 24.58 4.82 -20.39
CA VAL A 168 25.22 6.02 -19.86
C VAL A 168 25.04 7.21 -20.81
N LYS A 169 25.20 6.99 -22.12
CA LYS A 169 24.98 8.03 -23.13
C LYS A 169 23.52 8.44 -23.20
N ILE A 170 22.59 7.48 -23.13
CA ILE A 170 21.14 7.74 -23.09
C ILE A 170 20.80 8.62 -21.90
N ALA A 171 21.26 8.24 -20.69
CA ALA A 171 21.00 9.00 -19.47
C ALA A 171 21.51 10.46 -19.58
N LYS A 172 22.75 10.66 -20.05
CA LYS A 172 23.32 11.99 -20.22
C LYS A 172 22.56 12.85 -21.24
N LYS A 173 22.20 12.27 -22.39
CA LYS A 173 21.40 12.97 -23.43
C LYS A 173 20.02 13.33 -22.89
N ALA A 174 19.38 12.40 -22.17
CA ALA A 174 18.06 12.64 -21.57
C ALA A 174 18.07 13.78 -20.54
N ILE A 175 19.09 13.88 -19.70
CA ILE A 175 19.24 14.98 -18.74
C ILE A 175 19.46 16.31 -19.49
N ALA A 176 20.22 16.32 -20.57
CA ALA A 176 20.41 17.52 -21.39
C ALA A 176 19.10 17.96 -22.08
N ASP A 177 18.35 17.02 -22.65
CA ASP A 177 17.02 17.23 -23.23
C ASP A 177 16.03 17.77 -22.20
N ALA A 178 16.01 17.17 -21.01
CA ALA A 178 15.17 17.62 -19.88
C ALA A 178 15.43 19.07 -19.50
N LYS A 179 16.70 19.52 -19.48
CA LYS A 179 17.08 20.91 -19.23
C LYS A 179 16.55 21.83 -20.32
N GLN A 180 16.69 21.45 -21.60
CA GLN A 180 16.19 22.25 -22.74
C GLN A 180 14.65 22.38 -22.71
N LYS A 181 13.95 21.34 -22.29
CA LYS A 181 12.48 21.30 -22.19
C LYS A 181 11.94 21.87 -20.86
N ASN A 182 12.80 22.46 -20.02
CA ASN A 182 12.41 22.96 -18.70
C ASN A 182 11.69 21.92 -17.83
N LYS A 183 12.13 20.65 -17.92
CA LYS A 183 11.71 19.63 -16.96
C LYS A 183 12.44 19.84 -15.64
N ASP A 184 11.75 19.61 -14.54
CA ASP A 184 12.33 19.79 -13.20
C ASP A 184 12.68 18.45 -12.51
N LEU A 185 12.34 17.33 -13.17
CA LEU A 185 12.56 16.00 -12.64
C LEU A 185 12.85 15.00 -13.77
N VAL A 186 13.87 14.17 -13.58
CA VAL A 186 14.27 13.09 -14.48
C VAL A 186 14.25 11.78 -13.69
N ILE A 187 13.49 10.78 -14.13
CA ILE A 187 13.46 9.45 -13.52
C ILE A 187 14.03 8.46 -14.52
N ILE A 188 15.15 7.82 -14.17
CA ILE A 188 15.90 6.92 -15.04
C ILE A 188 15.56 5.47 -14.67
N ASP A 189 14.84 4.77 -15.56
CA ASP A 189 14.53 3.35 -15.44
C ASP A 189 15.66 2.54 -16.07
N THR A 190 16.36 1.73 -15.24
CA THR A 190 17.52 0.94 -15.67
C THR A 190 17.17 -0.50 -15.96
N ALA A 191 18.02 -1.18 -16.72
CA ALA A 191 17.95 -2.61 -16.91
C ALA A 191 17.99 -3.36 -15.56
N GLY A 192 17.34 -4.51 -15.52
CA GLY A 192 17.47 -5.47 -14.43
C GLY A 192 17.80 -6.84 -15.01
N ARG A 193 18.60 -7.62 -14.31
CA ARG A 193 18.86 -9.02 -14.64
C ARG A 193 18.22 -9.94 -13.60
N LEU A 194 18.13 -11.22 -13.93
CA LEU A 194 17.49 -12.22 -13.05
C LEU A 194 18.28 -12.48 -11.77
N ALA A 195 19.60 -12.28 -11.83
CA ALA A 195 20.49 -12.42 -10.69
C ALA A 195 21.50 -11.27 -10.65
N VAL A 196 22.08 -11.04 -9.49
CA VAL A 196 23.19 -10.09 -9.35
C VAL A 196 24.41 -10.65 -10.05
N ASP A 197 24.87 -9.97 -11.08
CA ASP A 197 26.12 -10.28 -11.78
C ASP A 197 27.02 -9.03 -11.88
N GLU A 198 28.31 -9.27 -12.10
CA GLU A 198 29.30 -8.21 -12.12
C GLU A 198 29.09 -7.22 -13.28
N VAL A 199 28.63 -7.69 -14.42
CA VAL A 199 28.36 -6.85 -15.60
C VAL A 199 27.25 -5.85 -15.33
N MET A 200 26.14 -6.31 -14.74
CA MET A 200 25.03 -5.44 -14.35
C MET A 200 25.46 -4.43 -13.29
N MET A 201 26.20 -4.89 -12.28
CA MET A 201 26.62 -4.02 -11.19
C MET A 201 27.61 -2.95 -11.66
N ASN A 202 28.46 -3.26 -12.63
CA ASN A 202 29.34 -2.27 -13.24
C ASN A 202 28.57 -1.29 -14.13
N GLU A 203 27.63 -1.75 -14.95
CA GLU A 203 26.80 -0.88 -15.79
C GLU A 203 26.02 0.15 -14.96
N ILE A 204 25.35 -0.29 -13.90
CA ILE A 204 24.58 0.63 -13.07
C ILE A 204 25.48 1.59 -12.28
N SER A 205 26.67 1.13 -11.87
CA SER A 205 27.69 1.98 -11.25
C SER A 205 28.23 3.03 -12.23
N ASP A 206 28.43 2.66 -13.49
CA ASP A 206 28.86 3.58 -14.55
C ASP A 206 27.81 4.66 -14.83
N ILE A 207 26.52 4.25 -14.89
CA ILE A 207 25.41 5.21 -15.00
C ILE A 207 25.43 6.15 -13.80
N HIS A 208 25.42 5.62 -12.59
CA HIS A 208 25.41 6.40 -11.33
C HIS A 208 26.55 7.42 -11.31
N SER A 209 27.79 6.98 -11.57
CA SER A 209 28.97 7.85 -11.56
C SER A 209 28.93 8.92 -12.65
N ALA A 210 28.35 8.60 -13.81
CA ALA A 210 28.30 9.49 -14.96
C ALA A 210 27.27 10.61 -14.87
N ILE A 211 26.19 10.40 -14.09
CA ILE A 211 25.07 11.37 -13.95
C ILE A 211 24.99 12.00 -12.56
N SER A 212 25.66 11.44 -11.53
CA SER A 212 25.60 11.89 -10.13
C SER A 212 24.16 12.19 -9.72
N PRO A 213 23.28 11.16 -9.58
CA PRO A 213 21.88 11.39 -9.30
C PRO A 213 21.68 12.04 -7.93
N ASP A 214 20.61 12.84 -7.80
CA ASP A 214 20.21 13.42 -6.50
C ASP A 214 19.64 12.37 -5.55
N GLU A 215 19.11 11.28 -6.14
CA GLU A 215 18.51 10.17 -5.41
C GLU A 215 18.70 8.86 -6.16
N THR A 216 19.25 7.85 -5.51
CA THR A 216 19.32 6.48 -6.02
C THR A 216 18.39 5.61 -5.21
N LEU A 217 17.37 5.02 -5.87
CA LEU A 217 16.36 4.21 -5.22
C LEU A 217 16.52 2.74 -5.61
N PHE A 218 16.67 1.89 -4.60
CA PHE A 218 16.70 0.44 -4.77
C PHE A 218 15.28 -0.14 -4.72
N VAL A 219 14.85 -0.74 -5.82
CA VAL A 219 13.51 -1.33 -5.98
C VAL A 219 13.58 -2.82 -5.79
N VAL A 220 12.84 -3.33 -4.84
CA VAL A 220 12.84 -4.75 -4.49
C VAL A 220 11.43 -5.29 -4.29
N ASP A 221 11.21 -6.55 -4.69
CA ASP A 221 9.97 -7.28 -4.49
C ASP A 221 9.91 -7.77 -3.02
N SER A 222 8.93 -7.29 -2.25
CA SER A 222 8.76 -7.67 -0.83
C SER A 222 8.46 -9.15 -0.65
N MET A 223 7.87 -9.80 -1.65
CA MET A 223 7.49 -11.21 -1.58
C MET A 223 8.70 -12.16 -1.60
N THR A 224 9.88 -11.69 -1.99
CA THR A 224 11.11 -12.51 -2.01
C THR A 224 11.74 -12.69 -0.62
N GLY A 225 11.18 -12.07 0.41
CA GLY A 225 11.58 -12.30 1.80
C GLY A 225 13.06 -12.00 2.05
N GLN A 226 13.81 -12.98 2.57
CA GLN A 226 15.23 -12.80 2.90
C GLN A 226 16.13 -12.55 1.66
N ASP A 227 15.74 -13.02 0.47
CA ASP A 227 16.49 -12.73 -0.76
C ASP A 227 16.45 -11.25 -1.13
N ALA A 228 15.35 -10.56 -0.80
CA ALA A 228 15.26 -9.10 -0.92
C ALA A 228 16.35 -8.41 -0.10
N VAL A 229 16.55 -8.88 1.14
CA VAL A 229 17.54 -8.33 2.07
C VAL A 229 18.97 -8.59 1.59
N ASN A 230 19.25 -9.81 1.15
CA ASN A 230 20.57 -10.19 0.62
C ASN A 230 20.92 -9.38 -0.63
N THR A 231 19.96 -9.22 -1.53
CA THR A 231 20.12 -8.40 -2.73
C THR A 231 20.34 -6.93 -2.40
N ALA A 232 19.58 -6.38 -1.44
CA ALA A 232 19.76 -5.01 -0.98
C ALA A 232 21.18 -4.75 -0.49
N LYS A 233 21.76 -5.70 0.25
CA LYS A 233 23.13 -5.58 0.73
C LYS A 233 24.14 -5.48 -0.42
N VAL A 234 24.05 -6.33 -1.44
CA VAL A 234 24.97 -6.31 -2.59
C VAL A 234 24.86 -4.99 -3.36
N PHE A 235 23.63 -4.50 -3.61
CA PHE A 235 23.43 -3.22 -4.25
C PHE A 235 23.92 -2.05 -3.39
N HIS A 236 23.73 -2.11 -2.08
CA HIS A 236 24.22 -1.10 -1.15
C HIS A 236 25.75 -1.01 -1.15
N ASP A 237 26.44 -2.15 -1.06
CA ASP A 237 27.91 -2.21 -1.07
C ASP A 237 28.51 -1.62 -2.35
N LYS A 238 27.79 -1.67 -3.49
CA LYS A 238 28.27 -1.16 -4.79
C LYS A 238 27.86 0.28 -5.09
N LEU A 239 26.59 0.64 -4.78
CA LEU A 239 25.99 1.92 -5.19
C LEU A 239 25.78 2.89 -4.03
N ASN A 240 25.80 2.40 -2.78
CA ASN A 240 25.42 3.19 -1.60
C ASN A 240 24.12 3.97 -1.84
N PHE A 241 23.07 3.30 -2.34
CA PHE A 241 21.78 3.94 -2.66
C PHE A 241 21.18 4.70 -1.48
N ASP A 242 20.27 5.64 -1.74
CA ASP A 242 19.74 6.57 -0.74
C ASP A 242 18.46 6.09 -0.07
N GLY A 243 17.72 5.21 -0.72
CA GLY A 243 16.48 4.68 -0.18
C GLY A 243 15.99 3.41 -0.88
N VAL A 244 15.06 2.74 -0.23
CA VAL A 244 14.46 1.49 -0.69
C VAL A 244 13.00 1.70 -1.06
N ILE A 245 12.58 1.02 -2.12
CA ILE A 245 11.19 0.89 -2.54
C ILE A 245 10.80 -0.58 -2.41
N LEU A 246 9.76 -0.86 -1.62
CA LEU A 246 9.17 -2.20 -1.54
C LEU A 246 7.98 -2.29 -2.48
N THR A 247 8.05 -3.14 -3.48
CA THR A 247 6.95 -3.42 -4.41
C THR A 247 6.16 -4.66 -3.98
N LYS A 248 4.96 -4.83 -4.53
CA LYS A 248 4.07 -5.98 -4.34
C LYS A 248 3.73 -6.27 -2.86
N LEU A 249 3.71 -5.23 -2.04
CA LEU A 249 3.44 -5.37 -0.61
C LEU A 249 1.99 -5.81 -0.33
N ASP A 250 1.07 -5.60 -1.27
CA ASP A 250 -0.31 -6.09 -1.25
C ASP A 250 -0.39 -7.63 -1.28
N GLY A 251 0.57 -8.29 -1.94
CA GLY A 251 0.72 -9.75 -1.96
C GLY A 251 1.53 -10.31 -0.79
N ASP A 252 2.28 -9.48 -0.07
CA ASP A 252 3.13 -9.93 1.03
C ASP A 252 2.34 -10.07 2.34
N THR A 253 2.15 -11.31 2.75
CA THR A 253 1.48 -11.64 4.03
C THR A 253 2.45 -11.81 5.18
N ARG A 254 3.77 -11.85 4.92
CA ARG A 254 4.83 -12.12 5.90
C ARG A 254 5.51 -10.87 6.41
N GLY A 255 5.97 -9.98 5.52
CA GLY A 255 6.57 -8.70 5.89
C GLY A 255 8.05 -8.74 6.27
N GLY A 256 8.72 -9.87 6.07
CA GLY A 256 10.12 -10.04 6.50
C GLY A 256 11.10 -9.08 5.84
N ALA A 257 10.92 -8.74 4.58
CA ALA A 257 11.73 -7.76 3.88
C ALA A 257 11.60 -6.37 4.51
N ALA A 258 10.38 -5.91 4.80
CA ALA A 258 10.13 -4.61 5.41
C ALA A 258 10.78 -4.47 6.80
N LEU A 259 10.79 -5.55 7.59
CA LEU A 259 11.38 -5.58 8.92
C LEU A 259 12.91 -5.75 8.93
N SER A 260 13.50 -6.24 7.84
CA SER A 260 14.91 -6.62 7.84
C SER A 260 15.81 -5.67 7.05
N ILE A 261 15.31 -5.05 5.98
CA ILE A 261 16.14 -4.27 5.05
C ILE A 261 16.85 -3.12 5.75
N LYS A 262 16.12 -2.30 6.51
CA LYS A 262 16.70 -1.15 7.22
C LYS A 262 17.85 -1.56 8.13
N SER A 263 17.68 -2.65 8.89
CA SER A 263 18.72 -3.14 9.82
C SER A 263 19.97 -3.70 9.13
N VAL A 264 19.86 -4.12 7.85
CA VAL A 264 20.98 -4.71 7.11
C VAL A 264 21.75 -3.69 6.32
N VAL A 265 21.06 -2.71 5.67
CA VAL A 265 21.70 -1.74 4.78
C VAL A 265 21.74 -0.33 5.36
N ASP A 266 21.14 -0.11 6.51
CA ASP A 266 21.00 1.21 7.18
C ASP A 266 20.47 2.32 6.25
N LYS A 267 19.57 1.95 5.33
CA LYS A 267 18.92 2.89 4.42
C LYS A 267 17.40 2.87 4.64
N PRO A 268 16.73 4.03 4.54
CA PRO A 268 15.31 4.13 4.80
C PRO A 268 14.50 3.47 3.68
N ILE A 269 13.36 2.89 4.07
CA ILE A 269 12.31 2.57 3.12
C ILE A 269 11.54 3.87 2.88
N LYS A 270 11.47 4.36 1.62
CA LYS A 270 10.82 5.63 1.30
C LYS A 270 9.41 5.42 0.76
N PHE A 271 9.22 4.40 -0.08
CA PHE A 271 7.95 4.15 -0.74
C PHE A 271 7.59 2.66 -0.75
N ILE A 272 6.30 2.40 -0.86
CA ILE A 272 5.73 1.06 -1.04
C ILE A 272 4.76 1.02 -2.22
N GLY A 273 4.78 -0.09 -2.94
CA GLY A 273 3.78 -0.42 -3.97
C GLY A 273 2.72 -1.33 -3.38
N THR A 274 1.47 -0.89 -3.45
CA THR A 274 0.31 -1.54 -2.81
C THR A 274 -0.73 -2.01 -3.82
N GLY A 275 -0.30 -2.38 -5.02
CA GLY A 275 -1.17 -2.88 -6.09
C GLY A 275 -0.65 -2.51 -7.47
N GLU A 276 -1.38 -2.86 -8.53
CA GLU A 276 -0.97 -2.67 -9.92
C GLU A 276 -1.25 -1.27 -10.49
N LYS A 277 -2.26 -0.56 -9.97
CA LYS A 277 -2.67 0.77 -10.47
C LYS A 277 -1.57 1.82 -10.28
N MET A 278 -1.56 2.84 -11.13
CA MET A 278 -0.56 3.94 -11.05
C MET A 278 -0.67 4.74 -9.75
N GLU A 279 -1.85 4.82 -9.16
CA GLU A 279 -2.11 5.46 -7.86
C GLU A 279 -1.70 4.60 -6.67
N ALA A 280 -1.41 3.30 -6.87
CA ALA A 280 -1.06 2.36 -5.80
C ALA A 280 0.42 2.49 -5.40
N LEU A 281 0.79 3.68 -4.95
CA LEU A 281 2.04 4.06 -4.32
C LEU A 281 1.72 4.79 -3.03
N ASP A 282 2.30 4.35 -1.92
CA ASP A 282 2.23 5.04 -0.64
C ASP A 282 3.64 5.40 -0.14
N ILE A 283 3.72 6.47 0.67
CA ILE A 283 4.91 6.76 1.46
C ILE A 283 5.00 5.73 2.58
N PHE A 284 6.22 5.30 2.89
CA PHE A 284 6.45 4.38 3.99
C PHE A 284 6.45 5.12 5.33
N TYR A 285 5.45 4.85 6.16
CA TYR A 285 5.32 5.38 7.52
C TYR A 285 5.62 4.26 8.53
N PRO A 286 6.79 4.20 9.16
CA PRO A 286 7.18 3.11 10.08
C PRO A 286 6.14 2.85 11.18
N GLU A 287 5.61 3.91 11.80
CA GLU A 287 4.62 3.78 12.87
C GLU A 287 3.30 3.15 12.37
N ARG A 288 2.79 3.59 11.20
CA ARG A 288 1.57 3.03 10.59
C ARG A 288 1.75 1.58 10.19
N MET A 289 2.97 1.21 9.74
CA MET A 289 3.30 -0.19 9.43
C MET A 289 3.34 -1.05 10.69
N ALA A 290 3.90 -0.54 11.79
CA ALA A 290 3.87 -1.21 13.08
C ALA A 290 2.43 -1.44 13.56
N ASP A 291 1.55 -0.45 13.43
CA ASP A 291 0.12 -0.59 13.76
C ASP A 291 -0.57 -1.66 12.91
N ARG A 292 -0.30 -1.69 11.60
CA ARG A 292 -0.83 -2.74 10.69
C ARG A 292 -0.34 -4.14 11.09
N ILE A 293 0.96 -4.29 11.39
CA ILE A 293 1.56 -5.56 11.81
C ILE A 293 0.94 -6.05 13.13
N LEU A 294 0.60 -5.16 14.04
CA LEU A 294 -0.04 -5.49 15.31
C LEU A 294 -1.58 -5.66 15.22
N GLY A 295 -2.15 -5.57 14.02
CA GLY A 295 -3.59 -5.70 13.80
C GLY A 295 -4.39 -4.51 14.37
N MET A 296 -3.75 -3.39 14.65
CA MET A 296 -4.37 -2.15 15.16
C MET A 296 -5.00 -1.30 14.05
N GLY A 297 -4.78 -1.70 12.78
CA GLY A 297 -5.28 -0.99 11.61
C GLY A 297 -4.43 0.25 11.26
N ASP A 298 -4.91 1.03 10.30
CA ASP A 298 -4.29 2.28 9.86
C ASP A 298 -5.37 3.28 9.44
N VAL A 299 -6.07 3.78 10.45
CA VAL A 299 -7.20 4.70 10.24
C VAL A 299 -6.75 6.01 9.59
N VAL A 300 -5.52 6.46 9.85
CA VAL A 300 -4.98 7.71 9.29
C VAL A 300 -4.84 7.58 7.77
N SER A 301 -4.20 6.53 7.27
CA SER A 301 -4.10 6.29 5.83
C SER A 301 -5.46 6.10 5.16
N LEU A 302 -6.41 5.45 5.84
CA LEU A 302 -7.76 5.29 5.33
C LEU A 302 -8.47 6.65 5.18
N VAL A 303 -8.34 7.53 6.16
CA VAL A 303 -8.93 8.89 6.13
C VAL A 303 -8.25 9.74 5.06
N GLU A 304 -6.93 9.69 4.93
CA GLU A 304 -6.18 10.41 3.89
C GLU A 304 -6.63 9.97 2.49
N ARG A 305 -6.70 8.67 2.21
CA ARG A 305 -7.22 8.13 0.93
C ARG A 305 -8.67 8.52 0.68
N ALA A 306 -9.50 8.50 1.73
CA ALA A 306 -10.88 8.94 1.62
C ALA A 306 -10.95 10.43 1.24
N GLN A 307 -10.17 11.29 1.88
CA GLN A 307 -10.15 12.74 1.59
C GLN A 307 -9.66 13.05 0.17
N GLU A 308 -8.69 12.31 -0.35
CA GLU A 308 -8.17 12.47 -1.71
C GLU A 308 -9.18 12.13 -2.80
N GLN A 309 -10.01 11.10 -2.55
CA GLN A 309 -11.00 10.62 -3.53
C GLN A 309 -12.39 11.23 -3.30
N PHE A 310 -12.58 11.98 -2.21
CA PHE A 310 -13.88 12.49 -1.82
C PHE A 310 -14.19 13.81 -2.54
N ASP A 311 -15.03 13.72 -3.58
CA ASP A 311 -15.65 14.90 -4.17
C ASP A 311 -16.71 15.45 -3.21
N GLN A 312 -16.40 16.55 -2.52
CA GLN A 312 -17.30 17.18 -1.54
C GLN A 312 -18.64 17.55 -2.17
N ASP A 313 -18.70 17.92 -3.44
CA ASP A 313 -19.92 18.29 -4.12
C ASP A 313 -20.80 17.07 -4.43
N GLN A 314 -20.17 15.93 -4.80
CA GLN A 314 -20.89 14.67 -4.95
C GLN A 314 -21.43 14.18 -3.61
N ALA A 315 -20.65 14.26 -2.53
CA ALA A 315 -21.09 13.90 -1.18
C ALA A 315 -22.29 14.75 -0.72
N ARG A 316 -22.26 16.06 -0.96
CA ARG A 316 -23.40 16.95 -0.66
C ARG A 316 -24.64 16.60 -1.47
N LYS A 317 -24.50 16.24 -2.76
CA LYS A 317 -25.60 15.81 -3.62
C LYS A 317 -26.22 14.50 -3.12
N ILE A 318 -25.40 13.52 -2.76
CA ILE A 318 -25.85 12.23 -2.24
C ILE A 318 -26.56 12.41 -0.90
N ASN A 319 -25.99 13.21 0.03
CA ASN A 319 -26.63 13.50 1.30
C ASN A 319 -28.02 14.15 1.13
N LYS A 320 -28.17 15.07 0.17
CA LYS A 320 -29.48 15.66 -0.17
C LYS A 320 -30.46 14.62 -0.72
N LYS A 321 -30.00 13.68 -1.57
CA LYS A 321 -30.84 12.60 -2.11
C LYS A 321 -31.28 11.61 -1.03
N ILE A 322 -30.39 11.25 -0.09
CA ILE A 322 -30.73 10.37 1.04
C ILE A 322 -31.78 11.02 1.92
N ALA A 323 -31.61 12.32 2.27
CA ALA A 323 -32.59 13.08 3.06
C ALA A 323 -33.97 13.13 2.40
N LYS A 324 -34.02 13.18 1.04
CA LYS A 324 -35.25 13.21 0.27
C LYS A 324 -35.81 11.82 -0.10
N ASN A 325 -35.25 10.73 0.40
CA ASN A 325 -35.57 9.34 0.02
C ASN A 325 -35.42 9.06 -1.50
N GLN A 326 -34.50 9.74 -2.16
CA GLN A 326 -34.23 9.64 -3.61
C GLN A 326 -32.93 8.88 -3.92
N PHE A 327 -32.35 8.19 -2.94
CA PHE A 327 -31.15 7.36 -3.14
C PHE A 327 -31.50 6.13 -3.95
N GLY A 328 -30.87 5.97 -5.12
CA GLY A 328 -31.12 4.91 -6.09
C GLY A 328 -29.90 4.02 -6.35
N PHE A 329 -30.06 3.04 -7.25
CA PHE A 329 -28.96 2.15 -7.63
C PHE A 329 -27.84 2.85 -8.41
N ASP A 330 -28.12 3.94 -9.14
CA ASP A 330 -27.08 4.75 -9.79
C ASP A 330 -26.19 5.43 -8.75
N ASP A 331 -26.77 5.93 -7.64
CA ASP A 331 -26.01 6.52 -6.55
C ASP A 331 -25.20 5.46 -5.80
N PHE A 332 -25.76 4.26 -5.61
CA PHE A 332 -25.10 3.11 -5.03
C PHE A 332 -23.89 2.68 -5.85
N LEU A 333 -24.05 2.56 -7.17
CA LEU A 333 -22.98 2.23 -8.10
C LEU A 333 -21.85 3.27 -8.07
N SER A 334 -22.22 4.56 -8.06
CA SER A 334 -21.26 5.67 -7.93
C SER A 334 -20.43 5.56 -6.64
N GLN A 335 -21.06 5.20 -5.51
CA GLN A 335 -20.36 4.99 -4.23
C GLN A 335 -19.38 3.80 -4.31
N ILE A 336 -19.82 2.68 -4.90
CA ILE A 336 -18.95 1.52 -5.11
C ILE A 336 -17.74 1.90 -5.96
N GLN A 337 -17.95 2.65 -7.06
CA GLN A 337 -16.87 3.09 -7.93
C GLN A 337 -15.90 4.05 -7.23
N GLN A 338 -16.38 4.91 -6.34
CA GLN A 338 -15.51 5.77 -5.52
C GLN A 338 -14.64 4.94 -4.57
N VAL A 339 -15.24 3.97 -3.86
CA VAL A 339 -14.49 3.07 -2.98
C VAL A 339 -13.44 2.27 -3.79
N LYS A 340 -13.80 1.79 -4.99
CA LYS A 340 -12.88 1.09 -5.90
C LYS A 340 -11.68 1.94 -6.34
N LYS A 341 -11.86 3.26 -6.43
CA LYS A 341 -10.76 4.20 -6.72
C LYS A 341 -9.80 4.39 -5.54
N MET A 342 -10.23 4.15 -4.30
CA MET A 342 -9.40 4.27 -3.10
C MET A 342 -8.34 3.15 -2.97
N GLY A 343 -8.44 2.09 -3.78
CA GLY A 343 -7.52 0.96 -3.78
C GLY A 343 -8.19 -0.40 -3.69
N ASN A 344 -7.41 -1.42 -3.32
CA ASN A 344 -7.93 -2.77 -3.11
C ASN A 344 -8.81 -2.82 -1.86
N MET A 345 -10.01 -3.40 -1.97
CA MET A 345 -10.95 -3.51 -0.83
C MET A 345 -10.38 -4.27 0.36
N LYS A 346 -9.60 -5.31 0.11
CA LYS A 346 -8.97 -6.10 1.17
C LYS A 346 -8.01 -5.24 2.00
N ASP A 347 -7.25 -4.36 1.34
CA ASP A 347 -6.34 -3.44 2.02
C ASP A 347 -7.09 -2.37 2.82
N LEU A 348 -8.16 -1.80 2.24
CA LEU A 348 -9.00 -0.80 2.92
C LEU A 348 -9.65 -1.37 4.18
N ILE A 349 -10.13 -2.61 4.12
CA ILE A 349 -10.69 -3.30 5.27
C ILE A 349 -9.61 -3.58 6.32
N GLY A 350 -8.41 -3.98 5.89
CA GLY A 350 -7.26 -4.20 6.79
C GLY A 350 -6.82 -2.93 7.53
N MET A 351 -7.16 -1.74 7.02
CA MET A 351 -6.89 -0.46 7.71
C MET A 351 -7.88 -0.16 8.84
N ILE A 352 -9.02 -0.84 8.90
CA ILE A 352 -10.02 -0.66 9.96
C ILE A 352 -9.69 -1.58 11.13
N PRO A 353 -9.49 -1.05 12.35
CA PRO A 353 -9.20 -1.87 13.53
C PRO A 353 -10.28 -2.92 13.78
N GLY A 354 -9.87 -4.19 13.85
CA GLY A 354 -10.78 -5.32 14.15
C GLY A 354 -11.69 -5.77 13.00
N ALA A 355 -11.72 -5.09 11.85
CA ALA A 355 -12.60 -5.45 10.73
C ALA A 355 -12.23 -6.79 10.08
N GLY A 356 -10.96 -7.16 10.07
CA GLY A 356 -10.50 -8.45 9.56
C GLY A 356 -11.17 -9.66 10.22
N LYS A 357 -11.55 -9.54 11.50
CA LYS A 357 -12.27 -10.56 12.24
C LYS A 357 -13.77 -10.60 11.95
N MET A 358 -14.37 -9.46 11.59
CA MET A 358 -15.81 -9.36 11.34
C MET A 358 -16.21 -9.90 9.97
N ILE A 359 -15.29 -9.94 9.02
CA ILE A 359 -15.56 -10.26 7.62
C ILE A 359 -15.22 -11.73 7.31
N GLY A 360 -14.40 -12.39 8.17
CA GLY A 360 -14.01 -13.80 7.97
C GLY A 360 -13.36 -14.03 6.61
N ASP A 361 -13.48 -15.24 6.06
CA ASP A 361 -13.00 -15.65 4.74
C ASP A 361 -13.90 -15.20 3.58
N ILE A 362 -14.55 -14.03 3.68
CA ILE A 362 -15.31 -13.49 2.55
C ILE A 362 -14.28 -13.03 1.51
N ASP A 363 -14.18 -13.79 0.45
CA ASP A 363 -13.40 -13.43 -0.74
C ASP A 363 -14.04 -12.21 -1.42
N ILE A 364 -13.64 -11.01 -0.95
CA ILE A 364 -14.07 -9.75 -1.55
C ILE A 364 -13.17 -9.51 -2.77
N ASN A 365 -13.45 -10.26 -3.83
CA ASN A 365 -12.74 -10.14 -5.08
C ASN A 365 -13.32 -8.96 -5.90
N ASP A 366 -12.47 -8.28 -6.67
CA ASP A 366 -12.88 -7.25 -7.64
C ASP A 366 -13.97 -7.74 -8.62
N ASP A 367 -14.07 -9.05 -8.85
CA ASP A 367 -15.12 -9.67 -9.64
C ASP A 367 -16.53 -9.55 -9.03
N ALA A 368 -16.64 -9.50 -7.70
CA ALA A 368 -17.94 -9.28 -7.03
C ALA A 368 -18.55 -7.93 -7.42
N PHE A 369 -17.73 -6.91 -7.66
CA PHE A 369 -18.19 -5.60 -8.12
C PHE A 369 -18.64 -5.61 -9.57
N LYS A 370 -17.98 -6.40 -10.44
CA LYS A 370 -18.42 -6.57 -11.84
C LYS A 370 -19.82 -7.16 -11.89
N HIS A 371 -20.13 -8.12 -11.01
CA HIS A 371 -21.46 -8.72 -10.90
C HIS A 371 -22.53 -7.67 -10.54
N ILE A 372 -22.21 -6.79 -9.58
CA ILE A 372 -23.12 -5.69 -9.19
C ILE A 372 -23.33 -4.72 -10.37
N GLU A 373 -22.27 -4.33 -11.08
CA GLU A 373 -22.35 -3.45 -12.25
C GLU A 373 -23.21 -4.04 -13.35
N VAL A 374 -23.07 -5.33 -13.67
CA VAL A 374 -23.86 -6.02 -14.70
C VAL A 374 -25.33 -6.12 -14.29
N ILE A 375 -25.64 -6.43 -13.03
CA ILE A 375 -27.02 -6.48 -12.54
C ILE A 375 -27.68 -5.10 -12.61
N ILE A 376 -27.02 -4.05 -12.13
CA ILE A 376 -27.54 -2.67 -12.18
C ILE A 376 -27.66 -2.20 -13.63
N GLY A 377 -26.69 -2.52 -14.50
CA GLY A 377 -26.74 -2.23 -15.94
C GLY A 377 -27.95 -2.83 -16.65
N SER A 378 -28.44 -3.99 -16.17
CA SER A 378 -29.64 -4.68 -16.71
C SER A 378 -30.96 -4.09 -16.20
N MET A 379 -30.94 -3.15 -15.26
CA MET A 379 -32.11 -2.41 -14.78
C MET A 379 -32.45 -1.25 -15.72
N THR A 380 -33.73 -0.94 -15.87
CA THR A 380 -34.16 0.28 -16.54
C THR A 380 -33.84 1.52 -15.69
N PRO A 381 -33.74 2.74 -16.28
CA PRO A 381 -33.51 3.97 -15.52
C PRO A 381 -34.52 4.18 -14.38
N LYS A 382 -35.81 3.81 -14.64
CA LYS A 382 -36.87 3.91 -13.63
C LYS A 382 -36.66 2.93 -12.46
N GLU A 383 -36.19 1.72 -12.74
CA GLU A 383 -35.89 0.71 -11.72
C GLU A 383 -34.65 1.09 -10.88
N ARG A 384 -33.65 1.71 -11.52
CA ARG A 384 -32.47 2.23 -10.83
C ARG A 384 -32.78 3.40 -9.90
N SER A 385 -33.67 4.32 -10.35
CA SER A 385 -34.08 5.48 -9.55
C SER A 385 -35.12 5.17 -8.47
N GLN A 386 -35.95 4.13 -8.67
CA GLN A 386 -37.05 3.75 -7.77
C GLN A 386 -37.00 2.25 -7.41
N PRO A 387 -36.08 1.83 -6.53
CA PRO A 387 -35.91 0.41 -6.17
C PRO A 387 -37.18 -0.28 -5.65
N ALA A 388 -38.12 0.49 -5.10
CA ALA A 388 -39.36 -0.04 -4.56
C ALA A 388 -40.29 -0.69 -5.63
N ILE A 389 -40.11 -0.40 -6.93
CA ILE A 389 -40.92 -1.00 -7.99
C ILE A 389 -40.46 -2.41 -8.42
N LEU A 390 -39.35 -2.93 -7.86
CA LEU A 390 -38.78 -4.22 -8.22
C LEU A 390 -39.60 -5.39 -7.67
N ASN A 391 -40.59 -5.83 -8.48
CA ASN A 391 -41.35 -7.05 -8.20
C ASN A 391 -40.65 -8.31 -8.74
N HIS A 392 -41.20 -9.48 -8.49
CA HIS A 392 -40.58 -10.76 -8.85
C HIS A 392 -40.34 -10.89 -10.37
N SER A 393 -41.29 -10.46 -11.20
CA SER A 393 -41.16 -10.51 -12.68
C SER A 393 -39.98 -9.63 -13.16
N ARG A 394 -39.84 -8.42 -12.63
CA ARG A 394 -38.72 -7.52 -12.97
C ARG A 394 -37.40 -8.09 -12.55
N LYS A 395 -37.30 -8.67 -11.33
CA LYS A 395 -36.10 -9.33 -10.84
C LYS A 395 -35.67 -10.49 -11.74
N ASN A 396 -36.60 -11.32 -12.20
CA ASN A 396 -36.35 -12.40 -13.16
C ASN A 396 -35.81 -11.88 -14.50
N ARG A 397 -36.39 -10.79 -15.02
CA ARG A 397 -35.92 -10.15 -16.25
C ARG A 397 -34.51 -9.60 -16.09
N ILE A 398 -34.24 -8.91 -14.97
CA ILE A 398 -32.90 -8.38 -14.62
C ILE A 398 -31.89 -9.51 -14.52
N ALA A 399 -32.22 -10.59 -13.82
CA ALA A 399 -31.35 -11.76 -13.67
C ALA A 399 -30.98 -12.37 -15.04
N LYS A 400 -31.99 -12.57 -15.92
CA LYS A 400 -31.77 -13.06 -17.29
C LYS A 400 -30.92 -12.11 -18.13
N GLY A 401 -31.18 -10.80 -18.06
CA GLY A 401 -30.43 -9.78 -18.79
C GLY A 401 -28.99 -9.66 -18.32
N ALA A 402 -28.73 -9.88 -17.03
CA ALA A 402 -27.41 -9.88 -16.41
C ALA A 402 -26.65 -11.20 -16.58
N GLY A 403 -27.28 -12.28 -17.05
CA GLY A 403 -26.70 -13.62 -17.07
C GLY A 403 -26.37 -14.13 -15.66
N ARG A 404 -27.21 -13.78 -14.65
CA ARG A 404 -26.99 -14.07 -13.23
C ARG A 404 -28.21 -14.78 -12.61
N ASP A 405 -27.96 -15.42 -11.45
CA ASP A 405 -29.04 -16.04 -10.71
C ASP A 405 -29.94 -15.00 -10.02
N ILE A 406 -31.24 -15.32 -9.89
CA ILE A 406 -32.19 -14.43 -9.20
C ILE A 406 -31.82 -14.22 -7.72
N ASN A 407 -31.12 -15.17 -7.10
CA ASN A 407 -30.65 -15.04 -5.72
C ASN A 407 -29.58 -13.94 -5.60
N GLU A 408 -28.69 -13.77 -6.59
CA GLU A 408 -27.72 -12.69 -6.63
C GLU A 408 -28.43 -11.32 -6.74
N VAL A 409 -29.46 -11.21 -7.57
CA VAL A 409 -30.28 -9.99 -7.67
C VAL A 409 -30.98 -9.68 -6.34
N ASN A 410 -31.53 -10.69 -5.66
CA ASN A 410 -32.17 -10.52 -4.34
C ASN A 410 -31.14 -10.10 -3.26
N GLN A 411 -29.96 -10.69 -3.30
CA GLN A 411 -28.86 -10.34 -2.39
C GLN A 411 -28.41 -8.90 -2.58
N LEU A 412 -28.23 -8.44 -3.82
CA LEU A 412 -27.90 -7.05 -4.13
C LEU A 412 -28.96 -6.08 -3.61
N ILE A 413 -30.25 -6.37 -3.82
CA ILE A 413 -31.36 -5.55 -3.31
C ILE A 413 -31.34 -5.51 -1.78
N LYS A 414 -31.06 -6.62 -1.12
CA LYS A 414 -30.96 -6.68 0.34
C LYS A 414 -29.79 -5.82 0.85
N GLN A 415 -28.61 -5.91 0.23
CA GLN A 415 -27.43 -5.10 0.56
C GLN A 415 -27.71 -3.61 0.34
N PHE A 416 -28.30 -3.23 -0.79
CA PHE A 416 -28.72 -1.87 -1.07
C PHE A 416 -29.64 -1.32 0.02
N ASN A 417 -30.69 -2.08 0.41
CA ASN A 417 -31.63 -1.66 1.43
C ASN A 417 -30.98 -1.51 2.82
N GLN A 418 -30.05 -2.41 3.17
CA GLN A 418 -29.29 -2.33 4.43
C GLN A 418 -28.42 -1.07 4.46
N MET A 419 -27.67 -0.80 3.39
CA MET A 419 -26.83 0.38 3.28
C MET A 419 -27.65 1.67 3.30
N SER A 420 -28.78 1.73 2.55
CA SER A 420 -29.67 2.87 2.55
C SER A 420 -30.24 3.18 3.96
N LYS A 421 -30.60 2.14 4.72
CA LYS A 421 -31.03 2.29 6.12
C LYS A 421 -29.92 2.82 7.02
N MET A 422 -28.70 2.28 6.88
CA MET A 422 -27.54 2.71 7.69
C MET A 422 -27.21 4.18 7.40
N MET A 423 -27.17 4.60 6.13
CA MET A 423 -26.92 5.99 5.75
C MET A 423 -27.99 6.95 6.32
N LYS A 424 -29.25 6.54 6.35
CA LYS A 424 -30.33 7.33 6.99
C LYS A 424 -30.13 7.46 8.51
N MET A 425 -29.70 6.38 9.18
CA MET A 425 -29.42 6.42 10.62
C MET A 425 -28.24 7.34 10.94
N MET A 426 -27.22 7.38 10.08
CA MET A 426 -26.07 8.27 10.25
C MET A 426 -26.40 9.74 10.08
N GLN A 427 -27.43 10.11 9.31
CA GLN A 427 -27.94 11.48 9.18
C GLN A 427 -28.80 11.92 10.36
N GLY A 428 -29.32 11.00 11.15
CA GLY A 428 -30.09 11.28 12.37
C GLY A 428 -29.20 11.63 13.55
N GLY A 429 -29.77 12.20 14.63
CA GLY A 429 -29.04 12.67 15.82
C GLY A 429 -28.14 11.61 16.49
N LYS A 430 -28.41 10.31 16.30
CA LYS A 430 -27.55 9.20 16.75
C LYS A 430 -26.24 9.09 15.95
N GLY A 431 -26.21 9.54 14.70
CA GLY A 431 -24.99 9.58 13.90
C GLY A 431 -23.97 10.61 14.41
N LYS A 432 -24.43 11.73 14.94
CA LYS A 432 -23.56 12.74 15.56
C LYS A 432 -22.88 12.23 16.84
N GLN A 433 -23.59 11.45 17.65
CA GLN A 433 -23.01 10.82 18.84
C GLN A 433 -21.96 9.77 18.50
N MET A 434 -22.20 8.96 17.45
CA MET A 434 -21.25 7.97 16.99
C MET A 434 -19.99 8.62 16.40
N MET A 435 -20.13 9.72 15.67
CA MET A 435 -19.02 10.50 15.12
C MET A 435 -18.22 11.22 16.22
N GLN A 436 -18.85 11.67 17.29
CA GLN A 436 -18.18 12.22 18.47
C GLN A 436 -17.42 11.16 19.28
N MET A 437 -17.92 9.92 19.36
CA MET A 437 -17.17 8.79 19.93
C MET A 437 -15.89 8.49 19.13
N PHE A 438 -15.92 8.57 17.80
CA PHE A 438 -14.72 8.40 16.97
C PHE A 438 -13.75 9.58 17.03
N GLN A 439 -14.25 10.81 17.29
CA GLN A 439 -13.38 11.99 17.47
C GLN A 439 -12.78 12.11 18.89
N GLY A 440 -13.35 11.43 19.86
CA GLY A 440 -12.84 11.38 21.26
C GLY A 440 -11.76 10.33 21.49
N LEU A 441 -11.33 9.61 20.46
CA LEU A 441 -10.22 8.64 20.45
C LEU A 441 -8.92 9.26 19.88
N LYS A 442 -8.71 10.55 20.13
CA LYS A 442 -7.43 11.22 19.91
C LYS A 442 -6.55 11.11 21.14
#